data_9df743a9e25c4f33c53ea5ec382eabd3
#
_entry.id   9df743a9e25c4f33c53ea5ec382eabd3
#
_cell.length_a   1.000
_cell.length_b   1.000
_cell.length_c   1.000
_cell.angle_alpha   90.00
_cell.angle_beta   90.00
_cell.angle_gamma   90.00
#
_symmetry.space_group_name_H-M   'P 1'
#
loop_
_entity.id
_entity.type
_entity.pdbx_description
1 polymer ?
#
loop_
_entity_poly.entity_id
_entity_poly.type
_entity_poly.pdbx_seq_one_letter_code
_entity_poly.pdbx_strand_id
1 'polypeptide(L)'
;MLFTPHLLAGAAIGLVADDWWWIVFLSLLFHLLFDLIPHFDPSYEKSRRYFLWSSLDLLCGWLLVMWLTKGIFTPNVLLGMLASIFPDVFSFLIVTLKLRFLNKWVEFHKKIQTDWSIFWGMAIQIVVVLVIVIWRFMVY
;
A
#
# COMPACT_ATOMS: atom_id res chain seq x y z
N MET A 1 0.37 6.84 -0.22
CA MET A 1 -0.59 6.42 -1.28
C MET A 1 -1.74 5.66 -0.63
N LEU A 2 -2.89 5.42 -1.31
CA LEU A 2 -3.96 4.56 -0.79
C LEU A 2 -3.45 3.12 -0.57
N PHE A 3 -4.12 2.33 0.28
CA PHE A 3 -3.72 0.94 0.58
C PHE A 3 -3.83 0.00 -0.62
N THR A 4 -4.82 0.23 -1.49
CA THR A 4 -5.08 -0.63 -2.65
C THR A 4 -3.86 -0.87 -3.54
N PRO A 5 -3.12 0.15 -4.03
CA PRO A 5 -1.91 -0.07 -4.82
C PRO A 5 -0.83 -0.85 -4.08
N HIS A 6 -0.63 -0.57 -2.79
CA HIS A 6 0.36 -1.27 -1.96
C HIS A 6 0.01 -2.74 -1.77
N LEU A 7 -1.25 -3.05 -1.43
CA LEU A 7 -1.73 -4.42 -1.27
C LEU A 7 -1.54 -5.24 -2.55
N LEU A 8 -1.90 -4.67 -3.70
CA LEU A 8 -1.76 -5.33 -5.00
C LEU A 8 -0.29 -5.59 -5.34
N ALA A 9 0.59 -4.61 -5.13
CA ALA A 9 2.03 -4.78 -5.35
C ALA A 9 2.60 -5.85 -4.43
N GLY A 10 2.28 -5.81 -3.14
CA GLY A 10 2.72 -6.82 -2.18
C GLY A 10 2.22 -8.22 -2.53
N ALA A 11 0.96 -8.35 -2.94
CA ALA A 11 0.40 -9.61 -3.39
C ALA A 11 1.10 -10.13 -4.67
N ALA A 12 1.35 -9.23 -5.64
CA ALA A 12 2.07 -9.56 -6.86
C ALA A 12 3.49 -10.07 -6.57
N ILE A 13 4.22 -9.42 -5.67
CA ILE A 13 5.54 -9.85 -5.22
C ILE A 13 5.46 -11.23 -4.56
N GLY A 14 4.48 -11.44 -3.67
CA GLY A 14 4.29 -12.73 -3.00
C GLY A 14 3.85 -13.88 -3.92
N LEU A 15 3.34 -13.57 -5.12
CA LEU A 15 3.03 -14.58 -6.14
C LEU A 15 4.27 -15.07 -6.90
N VAL A 16 5.32 -14.24 -7.02
CA VAL A 16 6.50 -14.53 -7.87
C VAL A 16 7.77 -14.79 -7.09
N ALA A 17 7.87 -14.32 -5.85
CA ALA A 17 9.05 -14.52 -5.02
C ALA A 17 8.85 -15.71 -4.08
N ASP A 18 9.84 -16.60 -4.03
CA ASP A 18 9.81 -17.79 -3.16
C ASP A 18 10.41 -17.51 -1.78
N ASP A 19 11.44 -16.68 -1.73
CA ASP A 19 12.16 -16.36 -0.50
C ASP A 19 11.49 -15.23 0.29
N TRP A 20 11.12 -15.49 1.55
CA TRP A 20 10.48 -14.53 2.43
C TRP A 20 11.26 -13.21 2.62
N TRP A 21 12.59 -13.24 2.60
CA TRP A 21 13.44 -12.05 2.66
C TRP A 21 13.23 -11.13 1.46
N TRP A 22 13.20 -11.70 0.25
CA TRP A 22 12.95 -10.95 -0.96
C TRP A 22 11.53 -10.39 -0.98
N ILE A 23 10.54 -11.17 -0.49
CA ILE A 23 9.15 -10.71 -0.41
C ILE A 23 9.08 -9.47 0.48
N VAL A 24 9.64 -9.53 1.70
CA VAL A 24 9.62 -8.39 2.63
C VAL A 24 10.40 -7.20 2.05
N PHE A 25 11.63 -7.43 1.59
CA PHE A 25 12.47 -6.36 1.06
C PHE A 25 11.83 -5.64 -0.13
N LEU A 26 11.36 -6.39 -1.13
CA LEU A 26 10.74 -5.82 -2.32
C LEU A 26 9.41 -5.13 -1.98
N SER A 27 8.58 -5.70 -1.10
CA SER A 27 7.33 -5.07 -0.70
C SER A 27 7.55 -3.73 0.00
N LEU A 28 8.53 -3.64 0.90
CA LEU A 28 8.91 -2.38 1.54
C LEU A 28 9.51 -1.39 0.53
N LEU A 29 10.38 -1.85 -0.36
CA LEU A 29 10.97 -1.02 -1.40
C LEU A 29 9.90 -0.44 -2.34
N PHE A 30 9.00 -1.27 -2.84
CA PHE A 30 7.91 -0.82 -3.72
C PHE A 30 6.92 0.10 -3.00
N HIS A 31 6.66 -0.12 -1.70
CA HIS A 31 5.89 0.84 -0.91
C HIS A 31 6.52 2.24 -0.98
N LEU A 32 7.81 2.36 -0.67
CA LEU A 32 8.50 3.66 -0.70
C LEU A 32 8.54 4.26 -2.11
N LEU A 33 8.77 3.43 -3.15
CA LEU A 33 8.78 3.90 -4.54
C LEU A 33 7.41 4.42 -4.98
N PHE A 34 6.34 3.77 -4.56
CA PHE A 34 4.98 4.21 -4.87
C PHE A 34 4.63 5.51 -4.15
N ASP A 35 5.08 5.67 -2.91
CA ASP A 35 4.88 6.91 -2.15
C ASP A 35 5.63 8.11 -2.72
N LEU A 36 6.71 7.88 -3.48
CA LEU A 36 7.39 8.93 -4.24
C LEU A 36 6.59 9.41 -5.47
N ILE A 37 5.67 8.59 -5.99
CA ILE A 37 4.81 8.99 -7.10
C ILE A 37 3.79 10.00 -6.58
N PRO A 38 3.61 11.18 -7.22
CA PRO A 38 2.60 12.14 -6.80
C PRO A 38 1.20 11.51 -6.77
N HIS A 39 0.55 11.52 -5.60
CA HIS A 39 -0.72 10.86 -5.38
C HIS A 39 -1.62 11.64 -4.43
N PHE A 40 -2.90 11.31 -4.39
CA PHE A 40 -3.81 11.80 -3.35
C PHE A 40 -3.76 10.87 -2.15
N ASP A 41 -3.47 11.45 -0.98
CA ASP A 41 -3.52 10.73 0.30
C ASP A 41 -4.38 11.49 1.31
N PRO A 42 -5.54 10.95 1.71
CA PRO A 42 -6.38 11.55 2.73
C PRO A 42 -5.85 11.36 4.16
N SER A 43 -4.72 10.70 4.36
CA SER A 43 -4.26 10.14 5.62
C SER A 43 -3.96 11.13 6.75
N TYR A 44 -3.88 12.42 6.47
CA TYR A 44 -3.51 13.41 7.50
C TYR A 44 -4.69 14.17 8.11
N GLU A 45 -5.90 13.98 7.60
CA GLU A 45 -7.09 14.52 8.24
C GLU A 45 -7.59 13.56 9.31
N LYS A 46 -7.39 13.87 10.60
CA LYS A 46 -7.92 13.10 11.74
C LYS A 46 -9.45 13.20 11.83
N SER A 47 -10.15 12.96 10.74
CA SER A 47 -11.60 13.01 10.69
C SER A 47 -12.18 11.60 10.62
N ARG A 48 -13.42 11.45 11.13
CA ARG A 48 -14.18 10.20 10.97
C ARG A 48 -14.29 9.79 9.49
N ARG A 49 -14.31 10.77 8.59
CA ARG A 49 -14.32 10.54 7.13
C ARG A 49 -13.05 9.87 6.65
N TYR A 50 -11.89 10.28 7.14
CA TYR A 50 -10.62 9.65 6.83
C TYR A 50 -10.63 8.16 7.17
N PHE A 51 -11.05 7.79 8.37
CA PHE A 51 -11.12 6.40 8.79
C PHE A 51 -12.05 5.57 7.88
N LEU A 52 -13.20 6.12 7.50
CA LEU A 52 -14.12 5.46 6.57
C LEU A 52 -13.51 5.26 5.18
N TRP A 53 -12.87 6.28 4.61
CA TRP A 53 -12.21 6.19 3.31
C TRP A 53 -11.08 5.18 3.30
N SER A 54 -10.22 5.20 4.31
CA SER A 54 -9.10 4.25 4.44
C SER A 54 -9.61 2.81 4.63
N SER A 55 -10.69 2.62 5.40
CA SER A 55 -11.29 1.29 5.58
C SER A 55 -11.93 0.76 4.30
N LEU A 56 -12.61 1.62 3.53
CA LEU A 56 -13.20 1.24 2.23
C LEU A 56 -12.11 0.91 1.23
N ASP A 57 -11.05 1.70 1.16
CA ASP A 57 -9.91 1.45 0.29
C ASP A 57 -9.20 0.14 0.64
N LEU A 58 -8.96 -0.11 1.93
CA LEU A 58 -8.39 -1.38 2.40
C LEU A 58 -9.26 -2.58 1.99
N LEU A 59 -10.59 -2.45 2.13
CA LEU A 59 -11.54 -3.48 1.72
C LEU A 59 -11.50 -3.67 0.19
N CYS A 60 -11.51 -2.60 -0.58
CA CYS A 60 -11.40 -2.67 -2.04
C CYS A 60 -10.10 -3.35 -2.47
N GLY A 61 -8.98 -2.96 -1.88
CA GLY A 61 -7.68 -3.59 -2.14
C GLY A 61 -7.68 -5.08 -1.83
N TRP A 62 -8.25 -5.46 -0.68
CA TRP A 62 -8.40 -6.87 -0.30
C TRP A 62 -9.24 -7.65 -1.30
N LEU A 63 -10.41 -7.13 -1.71
CA LEU A 63 -11.29 -7.78 -2.69
C LEU A 63 -10.62 -7.92 -4.06
N LEU A 64 -9.85 -6.91 -4.49
CA LEU A 64 -9.07 -6.98 -5.72
C LEU A 64 -7.97 -8.04 -5.64
N VAL A 65 -7.27 -8.15 -4.52
CA VAL A 65 -6.29 -9.23 -4.33
C VAL A 65 -6.97 -10.59 -4.36
N MET A 66 -8.11 -10.77 -3.68
CA MET A 66 -8.89 -12.01 -3.74
C MET A 66 -9.24 -12.39 -5.19
N TRP A 67 -9.69 -11.43 -5.95
CA TRP A 67 -10.02 -11.65 -7.36
C TRP A 67 -8.78 -12.03 -8.19
N LEU A 68 -7.66 -11.30 -8.05
CA LEU A 68 -6.41 -11.56 -8.77
C LEU A 68 -5.76 -12.90 -8.43
N THR A 69 -5.86 -13.33 -7.18
CA THR A 69 -5.31 -14.60 -6.71
C THR A 69 -6.29 -15.76 -6.84
N LYS A 70 -7.50 -15.51 -7.39
CA LYS A 70 -8.59 -16.49 -7.46
C LYS A 70 -8.93 -17.08 -6.08
N GLY A 71 -8.81 -16.28 -5.03
CA GLY A 71 -9.04 -16.68 -3.64
C GLY A 71 -7.93 -17.51 -3.00
N ILE A 72 -6.83 -17.72 -3.68
CA ILE A 72 -5.68 -18.50 -3.15
C ILE A 72 -4.75 -17.52 -2.41
N PHE A 73 -4.75 -17.60 -1.09
CA PHE A 73 -3.84 -16.85 -0.23
C PHE A 73 -2.70 -17.76 0.26
N THR A 74 -1.59 -17.75 -0.45
CA THR A 74 -0.38 -18.40 0.06
C THR A 74 0.23 -17.57 1.19
N PRO A 75 1.03 -18.18 2.09
CA PRO A 75 1.78 -17.42 3.10
C PRO A 75 2.63 -16.30 2.50
N ASN A 76 3.20 -16.52 1.31
CA ASN A 76 4.00 -15.52 0.59
C ASN A 76 3.16 -14.32 0.15
N VAL A 77 1.96 -14.56 -0.39
CA VAL A 77 1.02 -13.48 -0.77
C VAL A 77 0.63 -12.67 0.45
N LEU A 78 0.26 -13.32 1.56
CA LEU A 78 -0.09 -12.62 2.79
C LEU A 78 1.10 -11.83 3.35
N LEU A 79 2.29 -12.39 3.34
CA LEU A 79 3.51 -11.72 3.79
C LEU A 79 3.78 -10.47 2.95
N GLY A 80 3.69 -10.57 1.62
CA GLY A 80 3.88 -9.44 0.72
C GLY A 80 2.88 -8.33 0.96
N MET A 81 1.59 -8.67 1.12
CA MET A 81 0.52 -7.71 1.44
C MET A 81 0.79 -6.97 2.77
N LEU A 82 1.11 -7.72 3.83
CA LEU A 82 1.38 -7.14 5.15
C LEU A 82 2.64 -6.27 5.12
N ALA A 83 3.72 -6.73 4.50
CA ALA A 83 4.95 -5.97 4.39
C ALA A 83 4.75 -4.66 3.58
N SER A 84 3.93 -4.71 2.52
CA SER A 84 3.69 -3.54 1.67
C SER A 84 2.87 -2.44 2.34
N ILE A 85 1.99 -2.75 3.30
CA ILE A 85 1.21 -1.73 4.04
C ILE A 85 1.83 -1.39 5.39
N PHE A 86 2.86 -2.14 5.81
CA PHE A 86 3.48 -1.97 7.12
C PHE A 86 3.93 -0.53 7.42
N PRO A 87 4.60 0.21 6.52
CA PRO A 87 5.05 1.57 6.80
C PRO A 87 3.91 2.54 7.14
N ASP A 88 2.77 2.42 6.46
CA ASP A 88 1.57 3.23 6.73
C ASP A 88 0.95 2.88 8.09
N VAL A 89 0.74 1.58 8.32
CA VAL A 89 0.20 1.08 9.60
C VAL A 89 1.11 1.47 10.76
N PHE A 90 2.42 1.36 10.58
CA PHE A 90 3.40 1.74 11.59
C PHE A 90 3.35 3.24 11.89
N SER A 91 3.29 4.08 10.86
CA SER A 91 3.14 5.53 11.00
C SER A 91 1.83 5.89 11.72
N PHE A 92 0.73 5.24 11.37
CA PHE A 92 -0.55 5.40 12.03
C PHE A 92 -0.49 5.03 13.52
N LEU A 93 0.14 3.91 13.86
CA LEU A 93 0.31 3.47 15.26
C LEU A 93 1.16 4.45 16.07
N ILE A 94 2.28 4.95 15.50
CA ILE A 94 3.13 5.94 16.17
C ILE A 94 2.33 7.19 16.54
N VAL A 95 1.53 7.71 15.59
CA VAL A 95 0.72 8.92 15.81
C VAL A 95 -0.41 8.67 16.81
N THR A 96 -1.10 7.53 16.70
CA THR A 96 -2.25 7.19 17.55
C THR A 96 -1.83 6.90 18.97
N LEU A 97 -0.76 6.14 19.17
CA LEU A 97 -0.22 5.78 20.48
C LEU A 97 0.71 6.86 21.06
N LYS A 98 0.91 7.98 20.34
CA LYS A 98 1.76 9.12 20.74
C LYS A 98 3.19 8.71 21.08
N LEU A 99 3.78 7.82 20.32
CA LEU A 99 5.14 7.32 20.50
C LEU A 99 6.17 8.34 20.01
N ARG A 100 6.37 9.41 20.79
CA ARG A 100 7.18 10.59 20.40
C ARG A 100 8.61 10.28 20.00
N PHE A 101 9.20 9.21 20.54
CA PHE A 101 10.57 8.78 20.22
C PHE A 101 10.71 8.26 18.78
N LEU A 102 9.60 7.89 18.13
CA LEU A 102 9.55 7.44 16.73
C LEU A 102 9.08 8.52 15.74
N ASN A 103 8.89 9.75 16.18
CA ASN A 103 8.42 10.85 15.32
C ASN A 103 9.31 11.06 14.07
N LYS A 104 10.61 10.81 14.18
CA LYS A 104 11.54 10.90 13.03
C LYS A 104 11.15 9.97 11.88
N TRP A 105 10.59 8.80 12.18
CA TRP A 105 10.04 7.92 11.16
C TRP A 105 8.86 8.55 10.45
N VAL A 106 7.90 9.09 11.21
CA VAL A 106 6.70 9.73 10.64
C VAL A 106 7.08 10.94 9.78
N GLU A 107 8.05 11.75 10.23
CA GLU A 107 8.57 12.89 9.48
C GLU A 107 9.25 12.44 8.18
N PHE A 108 10.07 11.38 8.23
CA PHE A 108 10.70 10.79 7.04
C PHE A 108 9.64 10.27 6.07
N HIS A 109 8.70 9.45 6.55
CA HIS A 109 7.65 8.86 5.72
C HIS A 109 6.78 9.95 5.08
N LYS A 110 6.41 10.98 5.83
CA LYS A 110 5.68 12.13 5.31
C LYS A 110 6.48 12.93 4.26
N LYS A 111 7.79 13.02 4.42
CA LYS A 111 8.66 13.78 3.50
C LYS A 111 8.79 13.12 2.13
N ILE A 112 8.71 11.80 2.04
CA ILE A 112 8.76 11.08 0.76
C ILE A 112 7.44 11.13 -0.01
N GLN A 113 6.32 11.33 0.70
CA GLN A 113 5.00 11.44 0.08
C GLN A 113 4.85 12.79 -0.60
N THR A 114 4.37 12.77 -1.83
CA THR A 114 4.08 13.97 -2.61
C THR A 114 2.57 14.06 -2.84
N ASP A 115 1.92 14.95 -2.07
CA ASP A 115 0.48 15.17 -2.20
C ASP A 115 0.15 15.86 -3.52
N TRP A 116 -0.87 15.35 -4.19
CA TRP A 116 -1.42 15.94 -5.40
C TRP A 116 -2.92 16.16 -5.28
N SER A 117 -3.52 16.89 -6.25
CA SER A 117 -4.96 17.11 -6.25
C SER A 117 -5.71 15.78 -6.31
N ILE A 118 -6.94 15.74 -5.75
CA ILE A 118 -7.79 14.54 -5.72
C ILE A 118 -7.90 13.91 -7.11
N PHE A 119 -8.20 14.71 -8.13
CA PHE A 119 -8.42 14.21 -9.49
C PHE A 119 -7.18 13.53 -10.07
N TRP A 120 -6.04 14.23 -10.12
CA TRP A 120 -4.81 13.69 -10.70
C TRP A 120 -4.18 12.62 -9.84
N GLY A 121 -4.22 12.79 -8.52
CA GLY A 121 -3.68 11.82 -7.58
C GLY A 121 -4.44 10.48 -7.62
N MET A 122 -5.78 10.51 -7.78
CA MET A 122 -6.58 9.30 -7.97
C MET A 122 -6.35 8.68 -9.35
N ALA A 123 -6.24 9.49 -10.40
CA ALA A 123 -5.98 8.99 -11.76
C ALA A 123 -4.67 8.18 -11.82
N ILE A 124 -3.60 8.68 -11.22
CA ILE A 124 -2.32 7.96 -11.15
C ILE A 124 -2.44 6.65 -10.37
N GLN A 125 -3.14 6.66 -9.24
CA GLN A 125 -3.33 5.44 -8.45
C GLN A 125 -4.11 4.38 -9.22
N ILE A 126 -5.12 4.78 -9.99
CA ILE A 126 -5.85 3.87 -10.90
C ILE A 126 -4.91 3.31 -11.97
N VAL A 127 -4.04 4.13 -12.55
CA VAL A 127 -3.05 3.66 -13.55
C VAL A 127 -2.10 2.64 -12.92
N VAL A 128 -1.58 2.87 -11.72
CA VAL A 128 -0.73 1.91 -11.00
C VAL A 128 -1.46 0.58 -10.79
N VAL A 129 -2.71 0.63 -10.32
CA VAL A 129 -3.53 -0.56 -10.13
C VAL A 129 -3.73 -1.31 -11.45
N LEU A 130 -4.07 -0.60 -12.54
CA LEU A 130 -4.26 -1.20 -13.86
C LEU A 130 -2.98 -1.86 -14.38
N VAL A 131 -1.83 -1.24 -14.20
CA VAL A 131 -0.53 -1.82 -14.59
C VAL A 131 -0.28 -3.14 -13.87
N ILE A 132 -0.52 -3.20 -12.54
CA ILE A 132 -0.35 -4.43 -11.76
C ILE A 132 -1.34 -5.51 -12.23
N VAL A 133 -2.60 -5.14 -12.46
CA VAL A 133 -3.63 -6.06 -12.95
C VAL A 133 -3.27 -6.61 -14.32
N ILE A 134 -2.90 -5.75 -15.28
CA ILE A 134 -2.51 -6.17 -16.63
C ILE A 134 -1.29 -7.09 -16.57
N TRP A 135 -0.26 -6.70 -15.80
CA TRP A 135 0.93 -7.53 -15.60
C TRP A 135 0.56 -8.94 -15.11
N ARG A 136 -0.35 -9.02 -14.13
CA ARG A 136 -0.81 -10.30 -13.58
C ARG A 136 -1.45 -11.20 -14.67
N PHE A 137 -2.26 -10.63 -15.57
CA PHE A 137 -2.87 -11.38 -16.67
C PHE A 137 -1.88 -11.74 -17.79
N MET A 138 -0.77 -11.03 -17.93
CA MET A 138 0.26 -11.36 -18.90
C MET A 138 1.21 -12.46 -18.44
N VAL A 139 1.40 -12.63 -17.13
CA VAL A 139 2.36 -13.55 -16.55
C VAL A 139 1.72 -14.89 -16.15
N TYR A 140 0.40 -14.91 -15.90
CA TYR A 140 -0.36 -16.07 -15.44
C TYR A 140 -1.67 -16.26 -16.20
#